data_c76e7c01e5adb687844294a5aebc1ea5
#
_entry.id   c76e7c01e5adb687844294a5aebc1ea5
#
_cell.length_a   1.000
_cell.length_b   1.000
_cell.length_c   1.000
_cell.angle_alpha   90.00
_cell.angle_beta   90.00
_cell.angle_gamma   90.00
#
_symmetry.space_group_name_H-M   'P 1'
#
loop_
_entity.id
_entity.type
_entity.pdbx_description
1 polymer ?
#
loop_
_entity_poly.entity_id
_entity_poly.type
_entity_poly.pdbx_seq_one_letter_code
_entity_poly.pdbx_strand_id
1 'polypeptide(L)'
;IGVTNPPNPYLRWEKTTNWNVGLDMGVLNNRITFSIDAYHRVSSDLIGTRALPGENGFDYAPMNWAKVTNKGVEFSLSTVNVKTKDFRWVMDFNIAHNVSNVDKINVRDDSWTPSIEGHSIGALFKLNTAGLDENGLQMFWKNGEKVSYVDFYGLVDDIGWGYGTRSTL
;
A
#
# COMPACT_ATOMS: atom_id res chain seq x y z
N ILE A 1 -38.72 3.18 -7.61
CA ILE A 1 -37.36 2.77 -8.03
C ILE A 1 -36.57 4.04 -8.19
N GLY A 2 -35.62 4.31 -7.26
CA GLY A 2 -34.73 5.47 -7.34
C GLY A 2 -33.47 5.13 -8.12
N VAL A 3 -32.95 6.09 -8.89
CA VAL A 3 -31.61 5.98 -9.50
C VAL A 3 -30.60 6.27 -8.41
N THR A 4 -29.72 5.32 -8.08
CA THR A 4 -28.75 5.42 -6.98
C THR A 4 -27.38 5.93 -7.42
N ASN A 5 -27.06 5.81 -8.72
CA ASN A 5 -25.79 6.26 -9.27
C ASN A 5 -26.02 7.08 -10.56
N PRO A 6 -25.22 8.12 -10.80
CA PRO A 6 -25.26 8.84 -12.06
C PRO A 6 -24.75 7.94 -13.22
N PRO A 7 -25.22 8.15 -14.44
CA PRO A 7 -24.67 7.46 -15.60
C PRO A 7 -23.21 7.88 -15.82
N ASN A 8 -22.33 6.90 -16.05
CA ASN A 8 -20.94 7.15 -16.41
C ASN A 8 -20.56 6.48 -17.73
N PRO A 9 -20.69 7.16 -18.87
CA PRO A 9 -20.34 6.61 -20.18
C PRO A 9 -18.85 6.37 -20.38
N TYR A 10 -18.00 6.89 -19.50
CA TYR A 10 -16.54 6.74 -19.55
C TYR A 10 -16.03 5.60 -18.69
N LEU A 11 -16.93 4.85 -18.03
CA LEU A 11 -16.53 3.71 -17.21
C LEU A 11 -15.93 2.61 -18.09
N ARG A 12 -14.72 2.19 -17.73
CA ARG A 12 -13.96 1.16 -18.47
C ARG A 12 -13.70 -0.03 -17.57
N TRP A 13 -13.42 -1.17 -18.20
CA TRP A 13 -12.97 -2.35 -17.51
C TRP A 13 -11.59 -2.13 -16.89
N GLU A 14 -11.40 -2.66 -15.70
CA GLU A 14 -10.10 -2.76 -15.07
C GLU A 14 -9.17 -3.62 -15.90
N LYS A 15 -7.89 -3.22 -15.98
CA LYS A 15 -6.86 -3.92 -16.73
C LYS A 15 -5.72 -4.32 -15.82
N THR A 16 -5.34 -5.60 -15.86
CA THR A 16 -4.15 -6.08 -15.15
C THR A 16 -3.19 -6.72 -16.14
N THR A 17 -1.97 -6.19 -16.16
CA THR A 17 -0.84 -6.78 -16.87
C THR A 17 0.09 -7.42 -15.85
N ASN A 18 0.42 -8.69 -16.04
CA ASN A 18 1.28 -9.45 -15.15
C ASN A 18 2.43 -10.08 -15.93
N TRP A 19 3.64 -9.83 -15.48
CA TRP A 19 4.86 -10.50 -15.91
C TRP A 19 5.37 -11.34 -14.75
N ASN A 20 5.63 -12.60 -15.02
CA ASN A 20 6.19 -13.52 -14.05
C ASN A 20 7.31 -14.32 -14.71
N VAL A 21 8.43 -14.42 -14.02
CA VAL A 21 9.57 -15.25 -14.43
C VAL A 21 9.98 -16.09 -13.24
N GLY A 22 9.96 -17.40 -13.44
CA GLY A 22 10.33 -18.39 -12.42
C GLY A 22 11.44 -19.32 -12.89
N LEU A 23 12.24 -19.78 -11.97
CA LEU A 23 13.27 -20.80 -12.15
C LEU A 23 13.15 -21.82 -11.02
N ASP A 24 12.87 -23.06 -11.39
CA ASP A 24 12.92 -24.21 -10.49
C ASP A 24 14.11 -25.08 -10.82
N MET A 25 14.89 -25.46 -9.82
CA MET A 25 16.07 -26.28 -10.01
C MET A 25 16.23 -27.31 -8.88
N GLY A 26 16.61 -28.52 -9.30
CA GLY A 26 16.99 -29.59 -8.38
C GLY A 26 18.41 -30.10 -8.68
N VAL A 27 19.23 -30.18 -7.66
CA VAL A 27 20.62 -30.66 -7.77
C VAL A 27 20.90 -31.78 -6.78
N LEU A 28 21.99 -32.53 -7.02
CA LEU A 28 22.37 -33.67 -6.19
C LEU A 28 21.27 -34.72 -6.02
N ASN A 29 20.66 -35.17 -7.13
CA ASN A 29 19.52 -36.08 -7.14
C ASN A 29 18.33 -35.54 -6.27
N ASN A 30 18.00 -34.27 -6.44
CA ASN A 30 16.95 -33.57 -5.71
C ASN A 30 17.16 -33.51 -4.17
N ARG A 31 18.41 -33.63 -3.72
CA ARG A 31 18.74 -33.40 -2.32
C ARG A 31 18.70 -31.90 -1.97
N ILE A 32 18.90 -31.05 -2.96
CA ILE A 32 18.74 -29.60 -2.86
C ILE A 32 17.80 -29.21 -3.99
N THR A 33 16.67 -28.61 -3.64
CA THR A 33 15.74 -28.01 -4.59
C THR A 33 15.51 -26.56 -4.23
N PHE A 34 15.51 -25.69 -5.21
CA PHE A 34 15.18 -24.29 -4.98
C PHE A 34 14.31 -23.75 -6.12
N SER A 35 13.50 -22.77 -5.78
CA SER A 35 12.76 -21.96 -6.73
C SER A 35 13.03 -20.47 -6.48
N ILE A 36 13.09 -19.73 -7.56
CA ILE A 36 13.17 -18.26 -7.55
C ILE A 36 12.08 -17.77 -8.49
N ASP A 37 11.18 -16.94 -7.98
CA ASP A 37 10.12 -16.30 -8.74
C ASP A 37 10.24 -14.79 -8.63
N ALA A 38 10.13 -14.10 -9.77
CA ALA A 38 10.08 -12.66 -9.82
C ALA A 38 8.86 -12.22 -10.61
N TYR A 39 8.10 -11.27 -10.08
CA TYR A 39 6.89 -10.80 -10.74
C TYR A 39 6.78 -9.27 -10.74
N HIS A 40 6.07 -8.78 -11.75
CA HIS A 40 5.70 -7.39 -11.90
C HIS A 40 4.27 -7.30 -12.42
N ARG A 41 3.37 -6.75 -11.61
CA ARG A 41 1.94 -6.63 -11.91
C ARG A 41 1.55 -5.16 -11.89
N VAL A 42 0.92 -4.71 -12.96
CA VAL A 42 0.33 -3.37 -13.08
C VAL A 42 -1.17 -3.50 -13.25
N SER A 43 -1.92 -2.97 -12.32
CA SER A 43 -3.39 -2.85 -12.40
C SER A 43 -3.74 -1.39 -12.65
N SER A 44 -4.43 -1.13 -13.74
CA SER A 44 -4.83 0.21 -14.19
C SER A 44 -6.34 0.27 -14.40
N ASP A 45 -6.85 1.49 -14.50
CA ASP A 45 -8.28 1.76 -14.62
C ASP A 45 -9.11 1.13 -13.48
N LEU A 46 -8.50 0.98 -12.28
CA LEU A 46 -9.18 0.41 -11.12
C LEU A 46 -10.42 1.24 -10.78
N ILE A 47 -11.55 0.55 -10.61
CA ILE A 47 -12.84 1.17 -10.32
C ILE A 47 -12.93 1.39 -8.82
N GLY A 48 -13.26 2.61 -8.45
CA GLY A 48 -13.55 2.99 -7.07
C GLY A 48 -14.71 3.97 -7.03
N THR A 49 -15.21 4.19 -5.84
CA THR A 49 -16.30 5.11 -5.59
C THR A 49 -15.72 6.49 -5.25
N ARG A 50 -16.11 7.51 -5.99
CA ARG A 50 -15.71 8.90 -5.77
C ARG A 50 -16.87 9.71 -5.23
N ALA A 51 -16.61 10.52 -4.19
CA ALA A 51 -17.56 11.51 -3.73
C ALA A 51 -17.79 12.60 -4.80
N LEU A 52 -19.03 12.97 -5.00
CA LEU A 52 -19.42 14.04 -5.93
C LEU A 52 -19.83 15.29 -5.16
N PRO A 53 -19.72 16.48 -5.77
CA PRO A 53 -20.34 17.67 -5.23
C PRO A 53 -21.87 17.47 -5.09
N GLY A 54 -22.44 17.92 -3.97
CA GLY A 54 -23.88 17.74 -3.66
C GLY A 54 -24.83 18.34 -4.71
N GLU A 55 -24.37 19.32 -5.47
CA GLU A 55 -25.09 19.92 -6.59
C GLU A 55 -25.42 18.98 -7.74
N ASN A 56 -24.72 17.83 -7.83
CA ASN A 56 -24.99 16.80 -8.84
C ASN A 56 -26.19 15.90 -8.50
N GLY A 57 -26.75 16.03 -7.32
CA GLY A 57 -27.87 15.20 -6.84
C GLY A 57 -27.51 13.74 -6.52
N PHE A 58 -26.21 13.42 -6.51
CA PHE A 58 -25.65 12.12 -6.10
C PHE A 58 -24.45 12.34 -5.20
N ASP A 59 -24.35 11.53 -4.16
CA ASP A 59 -23.22 11.62 -3.22
C ASP A 59 -21.96 10.95 -3.77
N TYR A 60 -22.10 9.88 -4.56
CA TYR A 60 -21.01 9.07 -5.06
C TYR A 60 -21.24 8.61 -6.50
N ALA A 61 -20.14 8.35 -7.21
CA ALA A 61 -20.15 7.71 -8.52
C ALA A 61 -19.00 6.72 -8.67
N PRO A 62 -19.23 5.57 -9.36
CA PRO A 62 -18.15 4.67 -9.76
C PRO A 62 -17.33 5.30 -10.89
N MET A 63 -16.01 5.29 -10.75
CA MET A 63 -15.06 5.86 -11.71
C MET A 63 -13.78 5.01 -11.79
N ASN A 64 -13.14 5.01 -12.95
CA ASN A 64 -11.78 4.49 -13.09
C ASN A 64 -10.79 5.56 -12.59
N TRP A 65 -10.17 5.35 -11.45
CA TRP A 65 -9.45 6.42 -10.77
C TRP A 65 -8.11 6.04 -10.20
N ALA A 66 -7.75 4.75 -10.20
CA ALA A 66 -6.52 4.31 -9.59
C ALA A 66 -5.67 3.43 -10.51
N LYS A 67 -4.36 3.51 -10.28
CA LYS A 67 -3.35 2.63 -10.84
C LYS A 67 -2.43 2.15 -9.74
N VAL A 68 -2.16 0.85 -9.71
CA VAL A 68 -1.35 0.19 -8.71
C VAL A 68 -0.33 -0.70 -9.36
N THR A 69 0.91 -0.62 -8.88
CA THR A 69 2.00 -1.51 -9.28
C THR A 69 2.43 -2.37 -8.09
N ASN A 70 2.50 -3.68 -8.33
CA ASN A 70 3.05 -4.65 -7.38
C ASN A 70 4.23 -5.35 -8.04
N LYS A 71 5.33 -5.47 -7.32
CA LYS A 71 6.52 -6.22 -7.75
C LYS A 71 7.10 -6.99 -6.57
N GLY A 72 7.61 -8.16 -6.85
CA GLY A 72 8.19 -8.96 -5.79
C GLY A 72 9.12 -10.02 -6.31
N VAL A 73 9.88 -10.58 -5.37
CA VAL A 73 10.76 -11.72 -5.57
C VAL A 73 10.50 -12.70 -4.44
N GLU A 74 10.38 -13.96 -4.79
CA GLU A 74 10.19 -15.06 -3.86
C GLU A 74 11.30 -16.08 -4.07
N PHE A 75 11.84 -16.61 -2.99
CA PHE A 75 12.85 -17.66 -3.00
C PHE A 75 12.44 -18.75 -2.03
N SER A 76 12.47 -19.99 -2.51
CA SER A 76 12.24 -21.19 -1.71
C SER A 76 13.42 -22.13 -1.86
N LEU A 77 13.84 -22.74 -0.76
CA LEU A 77 14.93 -23.72 -0.71
C LEU A 77 14.51 -24.90 0.15
N SER A 78 14.64 -26.11 -0.37
CA SER A 78 14.48 -27.34 0.39
C SER A 78 15.74 -28.17 0.29
N THR A 79 16.25 -28.66 1.42
CA THR A 79 17.46 -29.46 1.47
C THR A 79 17.28 -30.72 2.30
N VAL A 80 17.76 -31.84 1.79
CA VAL A 80 17.91 -33.08 2.54
C VAL A 80 19.35 -33.17 3.03
N ASN A 81 19.61 -32.66 4.24
CA ASN A 81 20.97 -32.56 4.80
C ASN A 81 21.52 -33.95 5.17
N VAL A 82 20.70 -34.73 5.85
CA VAL A 82 21.08 -36.11 6.23
C VAL A 82 19.96 -37.08 5.83
N LYS A 83 20.31 -38.16 5.23
CA LYS A 83 19.42 -39.29 4.93
C LYS A 83 20.17 -40.61 5.15
N THR A 84 19.83 -41.27 6.26
CA THR A 84 20.29 -42.62 6.60
C THR A 84 19.11 -43.59 6.62
N LYS A 85 19.30 -44.84 7.02
CA LYS A 85 18.23 -45.83 7.14
C LYS A 85 17.22 -45.42 8.25
N ASP A 86 17.71 -44.86 9.34
CA ASP A 86 16.91 -44.62 10.54
C ASP A 86 16.75 -43.12 10.87
N PHE A 87 17.40 -42.23 10.09
CA PHE A 87 17.37 -40.79 10.33
C PHE A 87 17.31 -39.99 9.04
N ARG A 88 16.43 -39.01 9.00
CA ARG A 88 16.30 -38.04 7.89
C ARG A 88 16.15 -36.63 8.45
N TRP A 89 17.05 -35.74 8.02
CA TRP A 89 16.98 -34.31 8.31
C TRP A 89 16.78 -33.51 7.05
N VAL A 90 15.67 -32.78 7.04
CA VAL A 90 15.26 -31.86 5.94
C VAL A 90 15.19 -30.46 6.52
N MET A 91 15.57 -29.48 5.73
CA MET A 91 15.43 -28.05 6.04
C MET A 91 14.73 -27.36 4.87
N ASP A 92 13.69 -26.61 5.19
CA ASP A 92 12.95 -25.77 4.26
C ASP A 92 13.13 -24.31 4.66
N PHE A 93 13.45 -23.47 3.68
CA PHE A 93 13.65 -22.03 3.86
C PHE A 93 12.86 -21.29 2.78
N ASN A 94 12.09 -20.28 3.18
CA ASN A 94 11.34 -19.42 2.29
C ASN A 94 11.58 -17.97 2.66
N ILE A 95 11.78 -17.13 1.65
CA ILE A 95 11.84 -15.69 1.80
C ILE A 95 11.09 -15.02 0.65
N ALA A 96 10.32 -14.00 0.95
CA ALA A 96 9.61 -13.21 -0.04
C ALA A 96 9.79 -11.73 0.26
N HIS A 97 9.97 -10.94 -0.79
CA HIS A 97 9.96 -9.49 -0.72
C HIS A 97 8.97 -8.93 -1.73
N ASN A 98 7.99 -8.17 -1.25
CA ASN A 98 6.96 -7.57 -2.08
C ASN A 98 6.89 -6.06 -1.84
N VAL A 99 6.81 -5.30 -2.93
CA VAL A 99 6.59 -3.86 -2.92
C VAL A 99 5.31 -3.55 -3.69
N SER A 100 4.37 -2.93 -3.01
CA SER A 100 3.13 -2.42 -3.59
C SER A 100 3.21 -0.90 -3.63
N ASN A 101 2.86 -0.29 -4.75
CA ASN A 101 2.86 1.16 -4.91
C ASN A 101 1.57 1.61 -5.60
N VAL A 102 0.93 2.63 -5.04
CA VAL A 102 -0.16 3.34 -5.68
C VAL A 102 0.45 4.40 -6.59
N ASP A 103 0.47 4.15 -7.90
CA ASP A 103 1.12 5.04 -8.87
C ASP A 103 0.30 6.30 -9.13
N LYS A 104 -1.03 6.15 -9.09
CA LYS A 104 -1.96 7.24 -9.33
C LYS A 104 -3.28 6.98 -8.63
N ILE A 105 -3.83 8.03 -8.07
CA ILE A 105 -5.15 8.06 -7.48
C ILE A 105 -5.80 9.42 -7.76
N ASN A 106 -6.94 9.45 -8.41
CA ASN A 106 -7.69 10.69 -8.67
C ASN A 106 -8.59 11.00 -7.47
N VAL A 107 -8.01 11.43 -6.35
CA VAL A 107 -8.74 11.90 -5.18
C VAL A 107 -8.95 13.40 -5.29
N ARG A 108 -10.05 13.94 -4.79
CA ARG A 108 -10.20 15.39 -4.62
C ARG A 108 -9.20 15.88 -3.56
N ASP A 109 -8.59 17.04 -3.82
CA ASP A 109 -7.64 17.67 -2.88
C ASP A 109 -8.30 18.12 -1.56
N ASP A 110 -9.66 18.16 -1.51
CA ASP A 110 -10.43 18.47 -0.32
C ASP A 110 -10.69 17.27 0.61
N SER A 111 -10.16 16.10 0.29
CA SER A 111 -10.18 14.95 1.17
C SER A 111 -9.23 15.17 2.34
N TRP A 112 -9.76 15.12 3.55
CA TRP A 112 -8.96 15.20 4.79
C TRP A 112 -8.17 13.91 5.09
N THR A 113 -8.33 12.88 4.28
CA THR A 113 -7.45 11.72 4.26
C THR A 113 -6.26 11.99 3.33
N PRO A 114 -5.02 11.71 3.79
CA PRO A 114 -3.85 11.85 2.92
C PRO A 114 -3.96 10.97 1.71
N SER A 115 -3.52 11.47 0.55
CA SER A 115 -3.35 10.65 -0.63
C SER A 115 -2.33 9.55 -0.33
N ILE A 116 -2.69 8.30 -0.67
CA ILE A 116 -1.76 7.15 -0.64
C ILE A 116 -0.90 7.06 -1.90
N GLU A 117 -0.99 8.03 -2.82
CA GLU A 117 -0.17 8.08 -4.03
C GLU A 117 1.32 8.11 -3.66
N GLY A 118 2.10 7.27 -4.31
CA GLY A 118 3.50 7.05 -3.99
C GLY A 118 3.77 6.11 -2.80
N HIS A 119 2.72 5.61 -2.16
CA HIS A 119 2.82 4.71 -1.00
C HIS A 119 2.18 3.35 -1.28
N SER A 120 2.40 2.41 -0.36
CA SER A 120 1.72 1.11 -0.40
C SER A 120 0.21 1.27 -0.19
N ILE A 121 -0.59 0.38 -0.80
CA ILE A 121 -2.05 0.32 -0.57
C ILE A 121 -2.40 0.21 0.93
N GLY A 122 -1.57 -0.50 1.71
CA GLY A 122 -1.75 -0.67 3.15
C GLY A 122 -0.97 0.35 3.99
N ALA A 123 -0.50 1.46 3.42
CA ALA A 123 0.24 2.46 4.16
C ALA A 123 -0.60 3.08 5.28
N LEU A 124 -0.08 3.03 6.49
CA LEU A 124 -0.66 3.67 7.64
C LEU A 124 0.05 4.99 7.90
N PHE A 125 -0.70 6.07 7.91
CA PHE A 125 -0.20 7.39 8.24
C PHE A 125 -0.50 7.69 9.71
N LYS A 126 0.53 8.09 10.44
CA LYS A 126 0.38 8.48 11.84
C LYS A 126 1.13 9.79 12.10
N LEU A 127 0.72 10.49 13.14
CA LEU A 127 1.46 11.63 13.65
C LEU A 127 2.65 11.13 14.46
N ASN A 128 3.82 11.69 14.23
CA ASN A 128 4.99 11.40 15.05
C ASN A 128 4.86 12.12 16.40
N THR A 129 4.66 11.34 17.45
CA THR A 129 4.55 11.87 18.80
C THR A 129 5.93 12.23 19.35
N ALA A 130 6.03 13.37 20.05
CA ALA A 130 7.27 13.88 20.66
C ALA A 130 7.24 13.79 22.20
N GLY A 131 6.32 13.01 22.76
CA GLY A 131 6.09 12.88 24.19
C GLY A 131 5.04 13.85 24.71
N LEU A 132 5.11 14.17 26.00
CA LEU A 132 4.21 15.11 26.66
C LEU A 132 4.98 16.40 26.99
N ASP A 133 4.28 17.51 27.10
CA ASP A 133 4.80 18.77 27.64
C ASP A 133 4.78 18.77 29.19
N GLU A 134 5.15 19.91 29.78
CA GLU A 134 5.16 20.11 31.23
C GLU A 134 3.78 20.01 31.89
N ASN A 135 2.70 20.19 31.09
CA ASN A 135 1.32 20.12 31.52
C ASN A 135 0.68 18.74 31.24
N GLY A 136 1.46 17.78 30.70
CA GLY A 136 0.97 16.47 30.32
C GLY A 136 0.22 16.44 28.98
N LEU A 137 0.31 17.48 28.15
CA LEU A 137 -0.30 17.54 26.84
C LEU A 137 0.58 16.87 25.78
N GLN A 138 -0.07 16.19 24.83
CA GLN A 138 0.61 15.49 23.73
C GLN A 138 1.33 16.49 22.82
N MET A 139 2.62 16.22 22.60
CA MET A 139 3.46 16.94 21.64
C MET A 139 3.70 16.11 20.39
N PHE A 140 3.96 16.77 19.27
CA PHE A 140 4.21 16.17 17.96
C PHE A 140 5.48 16.74 17.32
N TRP A 141 6.12 15.91 16.48
CA TRP A 141 7.21 16.40 15.65
C TRP A 141 6.67 17.01 14.37
N LYS A 142 7.06 18.25 14.08
CA LYS A 142 6.76 18.98 12.84
C LYS A 142 8.04 19.63 12.32
N ASN A 143 8.50 19.20 11.15
CA ASN A 143 9.73 19.72 10.51
C ASN A 143 10.98 19.71 11.42
N GLY A 144 11.08 18.74 12.34
CA GLY A 144 12.18 18.62 13.28
C GLY A 144 11.99 19.39 14.61
N GLU A 145 10.91 20.12 14.76
CA GLU A 145 10.56 20.85 15.98
C GLU A 145 9.43 20.16 16.74
N LYS A 146 9.41 20.29 18.06
CA LYS A 146 8.32 19.83 18.90
C LYS A 146 7.25 20.91 18.95
N VAL A 147 6.04 20.55 18.55
CA VAL A 147 4.89 21.46 18.54
C VAL A 147 3.76 20.89 19.39
N SER A 148 2.97 21.78 20.00
CA SER A 148 1.77 21.41 20.74
C SER A 148 0.66 20.93 19.79
N TYR A 149 -0.36 20.28 20.36
CA TYR A 149 -1.56 19.90 19.62
C TYR A 149 -2.23 21.11 18.97
N VAL A 150 -2.31 22.22 19.68
CA VAL A 150 -2.93 23.46 19.20
C VAL A 150 -2.14 24.04 18.03
N ASP A 151 -0.80 24.11 18.14
CA ASP A 151 0.07 24.63 17.07
C ASP A 151 0.13 23.68 15.88
N PHE A 152 -0.08 22.38 16.12
CA PHE A 152 -0.15 21.39 15.06
C PHE A 152 -1.45 21.54 14.24
N TYR A 153 -2.59 21.74 14.89
CA TYR A 153 -3.91 21.89 14.27
C TYR A 153 -4.30 23.34 14.00
N GLY A 154 -3.83 24.30 14.77
CA GLY A 154 -4.14 25.73 14.59
C GLY A 154 -3.55 26.32 13.30
N LEU A 155 -2.53 25.69 12.74
CA LEU A 155 -2.04 25.99 11.39
C LEU A 155 -2.91 25.40 10.28
N VAL A 156 -3.93 24.61 10.62
CA VAL A 156 -4.84 23.99 9.66
C VAL A 156 -5.88 24.97 9.16
N ASP A 157 -6.25 25.97 9.98
CA ASP A 157 -7.23 26.98 9.60
C ASP A 157 -6.65 28.03 8.65
N ASP A 158 -5.33 28.30 8.71
CA ASP A 158 -4.68 29.34 7.88
C ASP A 158 -4.13 28.84 6.53
N ILE A 159 -3.82 27.55 6.39
CA ILE A 159 -3.14 26.99 5.20
C ILE A 159 -3.79 25.72 4.63
N GLY A 160 -5.04 25.44 4.98
CA GLY A 160 -5.76 24.27 4.46
C GLY A 160 -4.96 22.98 4.66
N TRP A 161 -5.06 22.35 5.82
CA TRP A 161 -4.51 21.04 6.15
C TRP A 161 -2.96 20.91 6.02
N GLY A 162 -2.26 21.55 6.93
CA GLY A 162 -0.81 21.40 7.07
C GLY A 162 -0.42 19.95 7.37
N TYR A 163 0.33 19.37 6.47
CA TYR A 163 0.88 18.03 6.59
C TYR A 163 2.00 18.04 7.64
N GLY A 164 1.72 17.58 8.85
CA GLY A 164 2.78 17.21 9.79
C GLY A 164 3.71 16.15 9.17
N THR A 165 4.93 16.04 9.66
CA THR A 165 5.83 14.96 9.25
C THR A 165 5.13 13.61 9.43
N ARG A 166 4.89 12.93 8.34
CA ARG A 166 4.26 11.61 8.32
C ARG A 166 5.35 10.58 8.24
N SER A 167 5.30 9.57 9.10
CA SER A 167 6.09 8.37 8.92
C SER A 167 5.20 7.27 8.34
N THR A 168 5.66 6.61 7.31
CA THR A 168 5.13 5.32 6.87
C THR A 168 5.73 4.24 7.76
N LEU A 169 4.90 3.34 8.25
CA LEU A 169 5.33 2.10 8.89
C LEU A 169 5.76 1.09 7.86
#